data_61ecf7ad0c274d5e1e5b662b42144b70
#
_entry.id   61ecf7ad0c274d5e1e5b662b42144b70
#
_cell.length_a   1.000
_cell.length_b   1.000
_cell.length_c   1.000
_cell.angle_alpha   90.00
_cell.angle_beta   90.00
_cell.angle_gamma   90.00
#
_symmetry.space_group_name_H-M   'P 1'
#
loop_
_entity.id
_entity.type
_entity.pdbx_description
1 polymer ?
#
loop_
_entity_poly.entity_id
_entity_poly.type
_entity_poly.pdbx_seq_one_letter_code
_entity_poly.pdbx_strand_id
1 'polypeptide(L)'
;MKRFYVLEDALQFIEENLENDFTQNDVADACYLSLSGLQKLFRFALHFSVGEYIAKRRMTCAAKALCETDASVTEIAFRYGYHSPEVFARAFTRVWHVKPSEFRKTRRHFFGICPPVLPPQKHGGTLLMRNQFDISELYDYLQSNKGTYALGFDICNLHPINTEIGREAGDLAIIEAMNRIDAACSDGMIALRLGDDEFVLVTTLSDPAAAKTLLDSVLAKNGNPILYQGQEIPLSLHGCLFQITAAYEGGTGINYQHLLTKFQTEMDDARRSETPKTQ
;
A
#
# COMPACT_ATOMS: atom_id res chain seq x y z
N MET A 1 -12.70 15.27 10.76
CA MET A 1 -11.74 14.56 11.62
C MET A 1 -12.28 13.29 12.31
N LYS A 2 -13.54 13.19 12.74
CA LYS A 2 -14.09 12.01 13.46
C LYS A 2 -14.29 10.72 12.64
N ARG A 3 -14.19 10.71 11.31
CA ARG A 3 -14.48 9.52 10.46
C ARG A 3 -13.31 8.56 10.27
N PHE A 4 -12.08 8.96 10.55
CA PHE A 4 -10.91 8.14 10.30
C PHE A 4 -10.61 7.15 11.43
N TYR A 5 -10.89 7.51 12.68
CA TYR A 5 -10.80 6.56 13.81
C TYR A 5 -11.72 5.35 13.61
N VAL A 6 -12.89 5.56 13.01
CA VAL A 6 -13.87 4.51 12.75
C VAL A 6 -13.38 3.49 11.70
N LEU A 7 -12.59 3.91 10.70
CA LEU A 7 -11.96 2.97 9.76
C LEU A 7 -10.93 2.10 10.48
N GLU A 8 -10.17 2.70 11.37
CA GLU A 8 -9.17 2.00 12.17
C GLU A 8 -9.81 0.96 13.07
N ASP A 9 -10.88 1.33 13.79
CA ASP A 9 -11.65 0.40 14.62
C ASP A 9 -12.19 -0.76 13.78
N ALA A 10 -12.67 -0.49 12.56
CA ALA A 10 -13.17 -1.52 11.65
C ALA A 10 -12.07 -2.46 11.16
N LEU A 11 -10.91 -1.92 10.80
CA LEU A 11 -9.77 -2.73 10.37
C LEU A 11 -9.24 -3.57 11.53
N GLN A 12 -9.12 -2.99 12.72
CA GLN A 12 -8.70 -3.73 13.91
C GLN A 12 -9.65 -4.85 14.25
N PHE A 13 -10.97 -4.60 14.26
CA PHE A 13 -11.97 -5.65 14.49
C PHE A 13 -11.82 -6.79 13.48
N ILE A 14 -11.64 -6.49 12.20
CA ILE A 14 -11.47 -7.50 11.15
C ILE A 14 -10.20 -8.32 11.41
N GLU A 15 -9.05 -7.68 11.68
CA GLU A 15 -7.78 -8.37 11.90
C GLU A 15 -7.81 -9.30 13.13
N GLU A 16 -8.44 -8.87 14.21
CA GLU A 16 -8.60 -9.67 15.43
C GLU A 16 -9.56 -10.86 15.25
N ASN A 17 -10.41 -10.82 14.23
CA ASN A 17 -11.46 -11.82 14.00
C ASN A 17 -11.32 -12.61 12.69
N LEU A 18 -10.22 -12.51 11.95
CA LEU A 18 -10.06 -13.18 10.65
C LEU A 18 -10.31 -14.70 10.69
N GLU A 19 -9.99 -15.36 11.81
CA GLU A 19 -10.20 -16.79 12.03
C GLU A 19 -11.59 -17.13 12.59
N ASN A 20 -12.35 -16.12 12.99
CA ASN A 20 -13.68 -16.27 13.57
C ASN A 20 -14.77 -16.14 12.49
N ASP A 21 -15.96 -16.61 12.80
CA ASP A 21 -17.14 -16.37 11.97
C ASP A 21 -17.75 -15.01 12.36
N PHE A 22 -17.75 -14.08 11.43
CA PHE A 22 -18.37 -12.76 11.60
C PHE A 22 -18.90 -12.24 10.26
N THR A 23 -19.83 -11.32 10.35
CA THR A 23 -20.47 -10.66 9.20
C THR A 23 -20.04 -9.20 9.07
N GLN A 24 -20.34 -8.57 7.94
CA GLN A 24 -20.13 -7.12 7.77
C GLN A 24 -20.99 -6.29 8.75
N ASN A 25 -22.13 -6.84 9.22
CA ASN A 25 -22.93 -6.17 10.25
C ASN A 25 -22.19 -6.13 11.59
N ASP A 26 -21.53 -7.23 11.98
CA ASP A 26 -20.76 -7.27 13.22
C ASP A 26 -19.63 -6.24 13.22
N VAL A 27 -18.97 -6.05 12.06
CA VAL A 27 -17.97 -4.98 11.89
C VAL A 27 -18.61 -3.60 12.02
N ALA A 28 -19.78 -3.38 11.41
CA ALA A 28 -20.48 -2.10 11.47
C ALA A 28 -20.93 -1.78 12.90
N ASP A 29 -21.47 -2.76 13.61
CA ASP A 29 -21.95 -2.63 14.99
C ASP A 29 -20.79 -2.35 15.95
N ALA A 30 -19.66 -3.03 15.80
CA ALA A 30 -18.45 -2.78 16.58
C ALA A 30 -17.91 -1.34 16.42
N CYS A 31 -18.16 -0.73 15.27
CA CYS A 31 -17.72 0.64 14.95
C CYS A 31 -18.84 1.68 15.15
N TYR A 32 -19.99 1.29 15.69
CA TYR A 32 -21.17 2.16 15.83
C TYR A 32 -21.61 2.81 14.51
N LEU A 33 -21.50 2.07 13.40
CA LEU A 33 -21.92 2.50 12.08
C LEU A 33 -23.12 1.70 11.57
N SER A 34 -23.87 2.27 10.63
CA SER A 34 -24.73 1.48 9.77
C SER A 34 -23.90 0.72 8.74
N LEU A 35 -24.36 -0.45 8.28
CA LEU A 35 -23.68 -1.22 7.23
C LEU A 35 -23.40 -0.37 5.98
N SER A 36 -24.36 0.49 5.57
CA SER A 36 -24.16 1.39 4.42
C SER A 36 -23.09 2.45 4.68
N GLY A 37 -22.95 2.90 5.94
CA GLY A 37 -21.90 3.83 6.37
C GLY A 37 -20.52 3.19 6.30
N LEU A 38 -20.39 1.96 6.81
CA LEU A 38 -19.17 1.17 6.73
C LEU A 38 -18.76 0.90 5.28
N GLN A 39 -19.70 0.48 4.42
CA GLN A 39 -19.44 0.20 3.00
C GLN A 39 -18.96 1.45 2.24
N LYS A 40 -19.57 2.61 2.50
CA LYS A 40 -19.11 3.89 1.91
C LYS A 40 -17.73 4.28 2.41
N LEU A 41 -17.45 4.06 3.70
CA LEU A 41 -16.15 4.36 4.29
C LEU A 41 -15.03 3.53 3.66
N PHE A 42 -15.24 2.21 3.50
CA PHE A 42 -14.26 1.32 2.86
C PHE A 42 -14.04 1.68 1.39
N ARG A 43 -15.11 1.93 0.62
CA ARG A 43 -14.99 2.33 -0.78
C ARG A 43 -14.25 3.66 -0.94
N PHE A 44 -14.51 4.61 -0.05
CA PHE A 44 -13.87 5.92 -0.09
C PHE A 44 -12.39 5.86 0.32
N ALA A 45 -12.09 5.14 1.40
CA ALA A 45 -10.76 5.15 1.99
C ALA A 45 -9.81 4.09 1.39
N LEU A 46 -10.34 2.93 0.97
CA LEU A 46 -9.54 1.79 0.55
C LEU A 46 -9.82 1.37 -0.90
N HIS A 47 -10.83 1.96 -1.55
CA HIS A 47 -11.30 1.59 -2.89
C HIS A 47 -11.78 0.13 -3.02
N PHE A 48 -11.97 -0.57 -1.90
CA PHE A 48 -12.50 -1.92 -1.80
C PHE A 48 -13.86 -1.94 -1.10
N SER A 49 -14.64 -3.00 -1.32
CA SER A 49 -15.75 -3.32 -0.41
C SER A 49 -15.21 -3.99 0.84
N VAL A 50 -15.97 -3.91 1.94
CA VAL A 50 -15.64 -4.60 3.21
C VAL A 50 -15.43 -6.10 2.98
N GLY A 51 -16.30 -6.74 2.20
CA GLY A 51 -16.22 -8.17 1.89
C GLY A 51 -14.98 -8.53 1.07
N GLU A 52 -14.60 -7.70 0.11
CA GLU A 52 -13.36 -7.87 -0.65
C GLU A 52 -12.13 -7.76 0.25
N TYR A 53 -12.09 -6.77 1.15
CA TYR A 53 -11.01 -6.63 2.10
C TYR A 53 -10.87 -7.88 2.99
N ILE A 54 -11.96 -8.33 3.63
CA ILE A 54 -11.97 -9.54 4.48
C ILE A 54 -11.50 -10.77 3.70
N ALA A 55 -12.03 -10.98 2.50
CA ALA A 55 -11.66 -12.13 1.67
C ALA A 55 -10.17 -12.13 1.31
N LYS A 56 -9.63 -10.98 0.94
CA LYS A 56 -8.20 -10.82 0.61
C LYS A 56 -7.33 -11.05 1.83
N ARG A 57 -7.67 -10.47 2.99
CA ARG A 57 -6.92 -10.70 4.24
C ARG A 57 -6.90 -12.16 4.64
N ARG A 58 -8.05 -12.85 4.62
CA ARG A 58 -8.14 -14.29 4.87
C ARG A 58 -7.25 -15.10 3.93
N MET A 59 -7.20 -14.74 2.64
CA MET A 59 -6.32 -15.40 1.66
C MET A 59 -4.85 -15.15 1.95
N THR A 60 -4.46 -13.94 2.37
CA THR A 60 -3.09 -13.61 2.74
C THR A 60 -2.65 -14.40 3.98
N CYS A 61 -3.46 -14.41 5.02
CA CYS A 61 -3.16 -15.19 6.24
C CYS A 61 -3.13 -16.70 5.97
N ALA A 62 -4.02 -17.20 5.11
CA ALA A 62 -4.00 -18.60 4.68
C ALA A 62 -2.72 -18.96 3.91
N ALA A 63 -2.24 -18.08 3.04
CA ALA A 63 -1.00 -18.27 2.31
C ALA A 63 0.21 -18.32 3.27
N LYS A 64 0.23 -17.43 4.27
CA LYS A 64 1.23 -17.44 5.34
C LYS A 64 1.19 -18.75 6.13
N ALA A 65 0.00 -19.17 6.57
CA ALA A 65 -0.18 -20.43 7.29
C ALA A 65 0.25 -21.66 6.48
N LEU A 66 0.04 -21.66 5.15
CA LEU A 66 0.52 -22.73 4.25
C LEU A 66 2.05 -22.86 4.24
N CYS A 67 2.77 -21.76 4.40
CA CYS A 67 4.23 -21.72 4.35
C CYS A 67 4.87 -21.96 5.72
N GLU A 68 4.25 -21.45 6.78
CA GLU A 68 4.83 -21.41 8.13
C GLU A 68 4.38 -22.55 9.04
N THR A 69 3.33 -23.31 8.64
CA THR A 69 2.79 -24.39 9.47
C THR A 69 2.63 -25.69 8.68
N ASP A 70 2.55 -26.82 9.43
CA ASP A 70 2.25 -28.13 8.87
C ASP A 70 0.73 -28.43 8.78
N ALA A 71 -0.13 -27.46 9.14
CA ALA A 71 -1.57 -27.60 9.08
C ALA A 71 -2.01 -27.99 7.66
N SER A 72 -2.93 -28.92 7.53
CA SER A 72 -3.44 -29.38 6.22
C SER A 72 -4.15 -28.23 5.48
N VAL A 73 -4.26 -28.33 4.15
CA VAL A 73 -5.03 -27.37 3.36
C VAL A 73 -6.49 -27.29 3.82
N THR A 74 -7.03 -28.42 4.29
CA THR A 74 -8.40 -28.52 4.84
C THR A 74 -8.55 -27.76 6.15
N GLU A 75 -7.61 -27.93 7.08
CA GLU A 75 -7.60 -27.18 8.34
C GLU A 75 -7.47 -25.69 8.12
N ILE A 76 -6.59 -25.27 7.22
CA ILE A 76 -6.41 -23.86 6.87
C ILE A 76 -7.67 -23.30 6.24
N ALA A 77 -8.34 -24.05 5.33
CA ALA A 77 -9.60 -23.63 4.73
C ALA A 77 -10.67 -23.34 5.80
N PHE A 78 -10.86 -24.26 6.75
CA PHE A 78 -11.85 -24.08 7.83
C PHE A 78 -11.45 -22.94 8.78
N ARG A 79 -10.17 -22.82 9.13
CA ARG A 79 -9.65 -21.74 9.99
C ARG A 79 -10.00 -20.36 9.46
N TYR A 80 -9.92 -20.17 8.15
CA TYR A 80 -10.23 -18.87 7.52
C TYR A 80 -11.67 -18.78 6.95
N GLY A 81 -12.61 -19.54 7.53
CA GLY A 81 -14.05 -19.40 7.29
C GLY A 81 -14.56 -19.98 5.97
N TYR A 82 -13.84 -20.93 5.36
CA TYR A 82 -14.31 -21.65 4.18
C TYR A 82 -14.93 -23.00 4.58
N HIS A 83 -16.18 -23.21 4.19
CA HIS A 83 -16.92 -24.43 4.53
C HIS A 83 -16.53 -25.66 3.71
N SER A 84 -15.66 -25.50 2.70
CA SER A 84 -15.17 -26.59 1.85
C SER A 84 -13.77 -26.29 1.35
N PRO A 85 -12.86 -27.28 1.39
CA PRO A 85 -11.51 -27.16 0.84
C PRO A 85 -11.50 -26.83 -0.67
N GLU A 86 -12.52 -27.26 -1.42
CA GLU A 86 -12.63 -27.01 -2.85
C GLU A 86 -12.99 -25.55 -3.12
N VAL A 87 -13.90 -24.96 -2.33
CA VAL A 87 -14.25 -23.54 -2.40
C VAL A 87 -13.04 -22.69 -2.04
N PHE A 88 -12.32 -23.05 -0.97
CA PHE A 88 -11.07 -22.41 -0.59
C PHE A 88 -10.03 -22.49 -1.71
N ALA A 89 -9.78 -23.69 -2.25
CA ALA A 89 -8.76 -23.87 -3.30
C ALA A 89 -9.07 -23.04 -4.56
N ARG A 90 -10.35 -22.90 -4.94
CA ARG A 90 -10.75 -22.03 -6.06
C ARG A 90 -10.53 -20.55 -5.74
N ALA A 91 -10.91 -20.10 -4.54
CA ALA A 91 -10.71 -18.72 -4.09
C ALA A 91 -9.21 -18.39 -3.99
N PHE A 92 -8.43 -19.29 -3.40
CA PHE A 92 -6.97 -19.18 -3.28
C PHE A 92 -6.30 -19.09 -4.68
N THR A 93 -6.66 -19.99 -5.59
CA THR A 93 -6.11 -20.01 -6.96
C THR A 93 -6.48 -18.73 -7.74
N ARG A 94 -7.66 -18.15 -7.48
CA ARG A 94 -8.05 -16.88 -8.10
C ARG A 94 -7.15 -15.72 -7.66
N VAL A 95 -6.73 -15.70 -6.38
CA VAL A 95 -5.89 -14.65 -5.82
C VAL A 95 -4.41 -14.88 -6.13
N TRP A 96 -3.94 -16.12 -5.93
CA TRP A 96 -2.51 -16.46 -5.98
C TRP A 96 -2.06 -17.10 -7.31
N HIS A 97 -2.99 -17.37 -8.23
CA HIS A 97 -2.79 -18.02 -9.54
C HIS A 97 -2.10 -19.41 -9.49
N VAL A 98 -2.08 -20.01 -8.28
CA VAL A 98 -1.49 -21.33 -8.02
C VAL A 98 -2.32 -22.05 -6.95
N LYS A 99 -2.35 -23.39 -7.00
CA LYS A 99 -3.11 -24.19 -6.01
C LYS A 99 -2.44 -24.13 -4.62
N PRO A 100 -3.21 -24.20 -3.52
CA PRO A 100 -2.67 -24.16 -2.16
C PRO A 100 -1.56 -25.19 -1.89
N SER A 101 -1.74 -26.43 -2.36
CA SER A 101 -0.76 -27.51 -2.19
C SER A 101 0.53 -27.27 -2.97
N GLU A 102 0.46 -26.60 -4.10
CA GLU A 102 1.61 -26.23 -4.91
C GLU A 102 2.31 -25.00 -4.33
N PHE A 103 1.54 -24.02 -3.86
CA PHE A 103 2.04 -22.85 -3.16
C PHE A 103 2.92 -23.24 -1.97
N ARG A 104 2.48 -24.20 -1.14
CA ARG A 104 3.25 -24.74 -0.02
C ARG A 104 4.60 -25.34 -0.46
N LYS A 105 4.64 -26.03 -1.60
CA LYS A 105 5.86 -26.69 -2.08
C LYS A 105 6.89 -25.70 -2.62
N THR A 106 6.42 -24.65 -3.28
CA THR A 106 7.27 -23.70 -4.03
C THR A 106 7.76 -22.54 -3.17
N ARG A 107 7.06 -22.20 -2.07
CA ARG A 107 7.33 -21.00 -1.28
C ARG A 107 7.61 -21.30 0.20
N ARG A 108 8.57 -22.18 0.48
CA ARG A 108 8.99 -22.53 1.85
C ARG A 108 9.58 -21.37 2.65
N HIS A 109 9.99 -20.28 2.01
CA HIS A 109 10.47 -19.07 2.66
C HIS A 109 9.59 -17.91 2.18
N PHE A 110 8.65 -17.56 3.03
CA PHE A 110 7.69 -16.51 2.78
C PHE A 110 8.25 -15.18 3.31
N PHE A 111 8.95 -14.45 2.46
CA PHE A 111 9.30 -13.06 2.71
C PHE A 111 8.40 -12.18 1.85
N GLY A 112 7.39 -11.56 2.47
CA GLY A 112 6.49 -10.60 1.83
C GLY A 112 5.87 -11.14 0.52
N ILE A 113 4.59 -11.38 0.49
CA ILE A 113 3.92 -11.90 -0.70
C ILE A 113 3.72 -10.75 -1.67
N CYS A 114 4.39 -10.84 -2.78
CA CYS A 114 3.92 -10.20 -3.99
C CYS A 114 3.13 -11.25 -4.77
N PRO A 115 1.85 -11.05 -5.09
CA PRO A 115 1.19 -11.91 -6.06
C PRO A 115 2.04 -11.89 -7.34
N PRO A 116 2.16 -13.03 -8.05
CA PRO A 116 2.92 -13.08 -9.29
C PRO A 116 2.37 -11.98 -10.20
N VAL A 117 3.28 -11.12 -10.67
CA VAL A 117 2.97 -10.04 -11.60
C VAL A 117 2.30 -10.67 -12.81
N LEU A 118 1.03 -10.36 -13.05
CA LEU A 118 0.41 -10.66 -14.32
C LEU A 118 1.26 -10.01 -15.41
N PRO A 119 1.60 -10.74 -16.50
CA PRO A 119 2.30 -10.12 -17.61
C PRO A 119 1.50 -8.87 -18.05
N PRO A 120 2.17 -7.77 -18.40
CA PRO A 120 1.51 -6.54 -18.74
C PRO A 120 0.49 -6.82 -19.85
N GLN A 121 -0.79 -6.69 -19.53
CA GLN A 121 -1.80 -6.64 -20.58
C GLN A 121 -1.47 -5.40 -21.40
N LYS A 122 -1.32 -5.56 -22.70
CA LYS A 122 -1.00 -4.51 -23.68
C LYS A 122 -2.17 -3.51 -23.79
N HIS A 123 -2.40 -2.75 -22.76
CA HIS A 123 -3.27 -1.59 -22.80
C HIS A 123 -2.63 -0.51 -21.91
N GLY A 124 -2.01 0.45 -22.58
CA GLY A 124 -1.63 1.77 -22.05
C GLY A 124 -0.94 1.77 -20.69
N GLY A 125 0.38 1.56 -20.69
CA GLY A 125 1.30 2.23 -19.77
C GLY A 125 1.01 2.22 -18.27
N THR A 126 0.59 1.11 -17.67
CA THR A 126 0.69 0.99 -16.22
C THR A 126 2.07 0.44 -15.91
N LEU A 127 2.97 1.32 -15.52
CA LEU A 127 4.24 0.92 -14.92
C LEU A 127 3.95 0.23 -13.59
N LEU A 128 4.38 -1.01 -13.56
CA LEU A 128 4.37 -1.79 -12.34
C LEU A 128 5.48 -1.25 -11.44
N MET A 129 5.13 -0.56 -10.37
CA MET A 129 6.04 -0.45 -9.24
C MET A 129 6.47 -1.86 -8.85
N ARG A 130 7.73 -2.05 -8.49
CA ARG A 130 8.44 -3.33 -8.33
C ARG A 130 7.71 -4.37 -7.50
N ASN A 131 6.72 -3.95 -6.70
CA ASN A 131 5.85 -4.80 -5.90
C ASN A 131 4.43 -4.22 -5.92
N GLN A 132 3.50 -4.82 -6.68
CA GLN A 132 2.08 -4.56 -6.48
C GLN A 132 1.65 -5.26 -5.18
N PHE A 133 1.61 -4.49 -4.09
CA PHE A 133 1.05 -4.98 -2.84
C PHE A 133 -0.47 -4.88 -2.88
N ASP A 134 -1.11 -5.97 -2.53
CA ASP A 134 -2.49 -5.90 -2.06
C ASP A 134 -2.48 -5.16 -0.71
N ILE A 135 -3.48 -4.30 -0.48
CA ILE A 135 -3.60 -3.56 0.79
C ILE A 135 -3.63 -4.50 2.00
N SER A 136 -4.05 -5.75 1.80
CA SER A 136 -4.04 -6.78 2.82
C SER A 136 -2.62 -7.21 3.23
N GLU A 137 -1.67 -7.18 2.31
CA GLU A 137 -0.27 -7.50 2.57
C GLU A 137 0.46 -6.32 3.19
N LEU A 138 0.04 -5.11 2.84
CA LEU A 138 0.60 -3.88 3.38
C LEU A 138 0.49 -3.83 4.91
N TYR A 139 -0.61 -4.33 5.48
CA TYR A 139 -0.78 -4.39 6.92
C TYR A 139 0.35 -5.20 7.59
N ASP A 140 0.57 -6.44 7.15
CA ASP A 140 1.61 -7.32 7.71
C ASP A 140 3.02 -6.75 7.47
N TYR A 141 3.22 -6.14 6.31
CA TYR A 141 4.48 -5.50 5.97
C TYR A 141 4.78 -4.29 6.87
N LEU A 142 3.81 -3.41 7.10
CA LEU A 142 3.96 -2.27 8.01
C LEU A 142 4.21 -2.72 9.46
N GLN A 143 3.53 -3.77 9.91
CA GLN A 143 3.77 -4.35 11.25
C GLN A 143 5.21 -4.86 11.39
N SER A 144 5.73 -5.53 10.36
CA SER A 144 7.10 -6.06 10.36
C SER A 144 8.17 -4.98 10.28
N ASN A 145 7.84 -3.80 9.72
CA ASN A 145 8.75 -2.67 9.55
C ASN A 145 8.50 -1.53 10.56
N LYS A 146 7.87 -1.83 11.69
CA LYS A 146 7.69 -0.86 12.79
C LYS A 146 9.03 -0.34 13.29
N GLY A 147 9.16 0.99 13.37
CA GLY A 147 10.39 1.66 13.79
C GLY A 147 11.31 2.05 12.64
N THR A 148 11.07 1.55 11.43
CA THR A 148 11.79 2.00 10.23
C THR A 148 11.21 3.30 9.68
N TYR A 149 11.85 3.87 8.66
CA TYR A 149 11.43 5.12 8.04
C TYR A 149 10.70 4.88 6.72
N ALA A 150 9.73 5.74 6.42
CA ALA A 150 9.11 5.88 5.13
C ALA A 150 9.44 7.23 4.51
N LEU A 151 9.55 7.26 3.19
CA LEU A 151 9.79 8.45 2.40
C LEU A 151 8.51 8.77 1.62
N GLY A 152 8.01 9.99 1.77
CA GLY A 152 6.88 10.47 1.00
C GLY A 152 7.36 11.32 -0.18
N PHE A 153 6.64 11.24 -1.30
CA PHE A 153 6.90 12.04 -2.50
C PHE A 153 5.61 12.56 -3.10
N ASP A 154 5.66 13.76 -3.68
CA ASP A 154 4.55 14.41 -4.35
C ASP A 154 5.06 15.12 -5.60
N ILE A 155 4.37 15.00 -6.74
CA ILE A 155 4.82 15.62 -7.99
C ILE A 155 4.50 17.11 -7.97
N CYS A 156 5.54 17.94 -8.06
CA CYS A 156 5.38 19.39 -8.18
C CYS A 156 4.66 19.73 -9.50
N ASN A 157 3.59 20.54 -9.39
CA ASN A 157 2.88 21.10 -10.55
C ASN A 157 2.28 20.06 -11.51
N LEU A 158 1.86 18.87 -11.06
CA LEU A 158 1.20 17.91 -11.94
C LEU A 158 -0.09 18.47 -12.57
N HIS A 159 -0.87 19.25 -11.80
CA HIS A 159 -2.09 19.86 -12.32
C HIS A 159 -1.83 20.86 -13.48
N PRO A 160 -0.90 21.82 -13.41
CA PRO A 160 -0.47 22.61 -14.55
C PRO A 160 0.01 21.78 -15.75
N ILE A 161 0.83 20.74 -15.53
CA ILE A 161 1.27 19.84 -16.61
C ILE A 161 0.07 19.23 -17.33
N ASN A 162 -0.92 18.73 -16.59
CA ASN A 162 -2.14 18.13 -17.15
C ASN A 162 -3.01 19.13 -17.93
N THR A 163 -3.12 20.36 -17.45
CA THR A 163 -4.07 21.35 -18.00
C THR A 163 -3.46 22.17 -19.12
N GLU A 164 -2.17 22.49 -19.08
CA GLU A 164 -1.51 23.39 -20.03
C GLU A 164 -0.79 22.61 -21.15
N ILE A 165 -0.24 21.43 -20.83
CA ILE A 165 0.53 20.64 -21.80
C ILE A 165 -0.31 19.45 -22.29
N GLY A 166 -1.01 18.77 -21.38
CA GLY A 166 -1.91 17.66 -21.71
C GLY A 166 -1.77 16.47 -20.74
N ARG A 167 -2.83 15.66 -20.68
CA ARG A 167 -2.88 14.49 -19.77
C ARG A 167 -1.78 13.46 -20.05
N GLU A 168 -1.41 13.25 -21.32
CA GLU A 168 -0.33 12.34 -21.68
C GLU A 168 1.02 12.79 -21.12
N ALA A 169 1.27 14.11 -21.06
CA ALA A 169 2.47 14.65 -20.42
C ALA A 169 2.45 14.43 -18.91
N GLY A 170 1.29 14.57 -18.26
CA GLY A 170 1.11 14.23 -16.85
C GLY A 170 1.31 12.73 -16.56
N ASP A 171 0.82 11.85 -17.43
CA ASP A 171 1.06 10.41 -17.32
C ASP A 171 2.56 10.09 -17.41
N LEU A 172 3.30 10.75 -18.31
CA LEU A 172 4.76 10.63 -18.39
C LEU A 172 5.46 11.15 -17.14
N ALA A 173 4.97 12.25 -16.54
CA ALA A 173 5.50 12.77 -15.29
C ALA A 173 5.32 11.77 -14.13
N ILE A 174 4.14 11.14 -14.03
CA ILE A 174 3.85 10.09 -13.06
C ILE A 174 4.79 8.89 -13.26
N ILE A 175 4.94 8.45 -14.50
CA ILE A 175 5.82 7.33 -14.88
C ILE A 175 7.27 7.62 -14.47
N GLU A 176 7.76 8.81 -14.78
CA GLU A 176 9.15 9.18 -14.45
C GLU A 176 9.35 9.32 -12.94
N ALA A 177 8.38 9.88 -12.20
CA ALA A 177 8.42 9.93 -10.74
C ALA A 177 8.54 8.51 -10.15
N MET A 178 7.71 7.57 -10.64
CA MET A 178 7.77 6.17 -10.25
C MET A 178 9.14 5.54 -10.54
N ASN A 179 9.71 5.81 -11.73
CA ASN A 179 11.03 5.29 -12.11
C ASN A 179 12.14 5.81 -11.18
N ARG A 180 12.08 7.09 -10.79
CA ARG A 180 13.06 7.70 -9.87
C ARG A 180 13.00 7.07 -8.49
N ILE A 181 11.79 6.80 -7.99
CA ILE A 181 11.55 6.16 -6.68
C ILE A 181 11.97 4.68 -6.74
N ASP A 182 11.58 3.95 -7.79
CA ASP A 182 11.93 2.54 -7.96
C ASP A 182 13.43 2.32 -8.09
N ALA A 183 14.13 3.22 -8.77
CA ALA A 183 15.60 3.16 -8.88
C ALA A 183 16.33 3.35 -7.54
N ALA A 184 15.66 3.93 -6.54
CA ALA A 184 16.18 4.08 -5.18
C ALA A 184 15.80 2.89 -4.27
N CYS A 185 14.88 2.02 -4.70
CA CYS A 185 14.46 0.85 -3.94
C CYS A 185 15.58 -0.19 -3.88
N SER A 186 15.81 -0.72 -2.70
CA SER A 186 16.62 -1.93 -2.47
C SER A 186 15.73 -3.10 -2.02
N ASP A 187 16.35 -4.28 -1.86
CA ASP A 187 15.61 -5.47 -1.45
C ASP A 187 14.87 -5.26 -0.13
N GLY A 188 13.62 -5.70 -0.09
CA GLY A 188 12.76 -5.54 1.08
C GLY A 188 12.05 -4.19 1.20
N MET A 189 12.35 -3.20 0.36
CA MET A 189 11.63 -1.93 0.31
C MET A 189 10.42 -1.99 -0.62
N ILE A 190 9.39 -1.19 -0.31
CA ILE A 190 8.13 -1.17 -1.05
C ILE A 190 7.76 0.25 -1.41
N ALA A 191 7.52 0.49 -2.69
CA ALA A 191 6.96 1.74 -3.18
C ALA A 191 5.45 1.59 -3.44
N LEU A 192 4.68 2.55 -2.94
CA LEU A 192 3.22 2.60 -3.03
C LEU A 192 2.80 3.92 -3.68
N ARG A 193 1.79 3.87 -4.54
CA ARG A 193 1.09 5.07 -5.01
C ARG A 193 -0.15 5.27 -4.16
N LEU A 194 -0.26 6.42 -3.48
CA LEU A 194 -1.36 6.74 -2.56
C LEU A 194 -2.48 7.54 -3.23
N GLY A 195 -2.12 8.37 -4.19
CA GLY A 195 -3.03 9.28 -4.88
C GLY A 195 -2.64 9.49 -6.34
N ASP A 196 -3.12 10.57 -6.94
CA ASP A 196 -2.84 10.88 -8.34
C ASP A 196 -1.38 11.26 -8.57
N ASP A 197 -0.76 11.95 -7.62
CA ASP A 197 0.61 12.48 -7.64
C ASP A 197 1.43 12.11 -6.40
N GLU A 198 0.86 11.33 -5.47
CA GLU A 198 1.44 11.02 -4.18
C GLU A 198 1.96 9.58 -4.11
N PHE A 199 3.19 9.42 -3.60
CA PHE A 199 3.89 8.15 -3.46
C PHE A 199 4.53 8.00 -2.09
N VAL A 200 4.64 6.78 -1.61
CA VAL A 200 5.37 6.43 -0.39
C VAL A 200 6.32 5.28 -0.69
N LEU A 201 7.58 5.43 -0.30
CA LEU A 201 8.56 4.36 -0.24
C LEU A 201 8.72 3.94 1.23
N VAL A 202 8.21 2.78 1.58
CA VAL A 202 8.44 2.17 2.89
C VAL A 202 9.80 1.50 2.84
N THR A 203 10.73 1.98 3.66
CA THR A 203 12.09 1.47 3.70
C THR A 203 12.26 0.42 4.81
N THR A 204 13.37 -0.32 4.77
CA THR A 204 13.81 -1.18 5.87
C THR A 204 14.83 -0.48 6.79
N LEU A 205 15.04 0.83 6.60
CA LEU A 205 16.04 1.62 7.30
C LEU A 205 15.49 2.10 8.65
N SER A 206 16.22 1.82 9.73
CA SER A 206 15.93 2.32 11.07
C SER A 206 16.79 3.55 11.45
N ASP A 207 17.83 3.83 10.68
CA ASP A 207 18.66 5.03 10.86
C ASP A 207 18.08 6.21 10.06
N PRO A 208 17.71 7.32 10.73
CA PRO A 208 17.17 8.50 10.06
C PRO A 208 18.16 9.15 9.08
N ALA A 209 19.46 9.07 9.33
CA ALA A 209 20.48 9.65 8.45
C ALA A 209 20.58 8.86 7.14
N ALA A 210 20.54 7.54 7.20
CA ALA A 210 20.51 6.68 6.02
C ALA A 210 19.23 6.89 5.21
N ALA A 211 18.06 6.98 5.87
CA ALA A 211 16.79 7.26 5.22
C ALA A 211 16.76 8.66 4.57
N LYS A 212 17.33 9.66 5.23
CA LYS A 212 17.48 11.02 4.66
C LYS A 212 18.40 11.02 3.43
N THR A 213 19.50 10.29 3.47
CA THR A 213 20.41 10.15 2.31
C THR A 213 19.68 9.52 1.12
N LEU A 214 18.85 8.52 1.37
CA LEU A 214 18.04 7.89 0.33
C LEU A 214 17.02 8.87 -0.26
N LEU A 215 16.31 9.64 0.57
CA LEU A 215 15.40 10.70 0.14
C LEU A 215 16.13 11.71 -0.75
N ASP A 216 17.26 12.22 -0.28
CA ASP A 216 18.06 13.23 -1.01
C ASP A 216 18.56 12.69 -2.35
N SER A 217 18.85 11.39 -2.47
CA SER A 217 19.26 10.76 -3.73
C SER A 217 18.14 10.78 -4.79
N VAL A 218 16.88 10.68 -4.39
CA VAL A 218 15.73 10.82 -5.29
C VAL A 218 15.53 12.28 -5.67
N LEU A 219 15.55 13.18 -4.67
CA LEU A 219 15.35 14.62 -4.88
C LEU A 219 16.49 15.29 -5.66
N ALA A 220 17.70 14.71 -5.65
CA ALA A 220 18.81 15.19 -6.48
C ALA A 220 18.52 15.16 -7.99
N LYS A 221 17.49 14.41 -8.40
CA LYS A 221 17.02 14.36 -9.80
C LYS A 221 15.99 15.46 -10.12
N ASN A 222 15.63 16.31 -9.16
CA ASN A 222 14.70 17.42 -9.39
C ASN A 222 15.25 18.37 -10.47
N GLY A 223 14.34 18.84 -11.33
CA GLY A 223 14.66 19.65 -12.49
C GLY A 223 15.06 18.85 -13.74
N ASN A 224 15.41 17.56 -13.63
CA ASN A 224 15.65 16.75 -14.83
C ASN A 224 14.35 16.63 -15.63
N PRO A 225 14.38 16.94 -16.93
CA PRO A 225 13.16 16.99 -17.72
C PRO A 225 12.66 15.61 -18.15
N ILE A 226 11.35 15.52 -18.36
CA ILE A 226 10.73 14.50 -19.21
C ILE A 226 10.62 15.07 -20.64
N LEU A 227 10.68 14.19 -21.64
CA LEU A 227 10.53 14.59 -23.04
C LEU A 227 9.13 14.22 -23.52
N TYR A 228 8.33 15.22 -23.92
CA TYR A 228 7.01 15.01 -24.51
C TYR A 228 6.89 15.80 -25.81
N GLN A 229 6.61 15.14 -26.93
CA GLN A 229 6.47 15.73 -28.29
C GLN A 229 7.62 16.68 -28.68
N GLY A 230 8.85 16.36 -28.23
CA GLY A 230 10.04 17.18 -28.51
C GLY A 230 10.23 18.37 -27.55
N GLN A 231 9.34 18.56 -26.58
CA GLN A 231 9.44 19.57 -25.53
C GLN A 231 10.02 18.94 -24.25
N GLU A 232 10.97 19.61 -23.63
CA GLU A 232 11.50 19.28 -22.33
C GLU A 232 10.65 19.91 -21.22
N ILE A 233 10.08 19.08 -20.33
CA ILE A 233 9.25 19.51 -19.22
C ILE A 233 9.99 19.18 -17.93
N PRO A 234 10.49 20.17 -17.17
CA PRO A 234 11.16 19.93 -15.90
C PRO A 234 10.27 19.20 -14.91
N LEU A 235 10.77 18.12 -14.31
CA LEU A 235 10.05 17.35 -13.30
C LEU A 235 10.75 17.43 -11.96
N SER A 236 10.01 17.88 -10.94
CA SER A 236 10.47 17.94 -9.56
C SER A 236 9.48 17.27 -8.62
N LEU A 237 9.98 16.77 -7.51
CA LEU A 237 9.19 16.13 -6.45
C LEU A 237 9.41 16.91 -5.15
N HIS A 238 8.34 17.14 -4.38
CA HIS A 238 8.47 17.37 -2.96
C HIS A 238 8.78 16.05 -2.26
N GLY A 239 9.50 16.09 -1.16
CA GLY A 239 9.85 14.89 -0.42
C GLY A 239 9.79 15.08 1.08
N CYS A 240 9.30 14.09 1.81
CA CYS A 240 9.26 14.08 3.26
C CYS A 240 9.78 12.75 3.83
N LEU A 241 10.16 12.76 5.11
CA LEU A 241 10.66 11.62 5.85
C LEU A 241 9.86 11.47 7.13
N PHE A 242 9.33 10.28 7.40
CA PHE A 242 8.64 9.99 8.65
C PHE A 242 8.87 8.57 9.13
N GLN A 243 8.83 8.38 10.44
CA GLN A 243 9.00 7.06 11.04
C GLN A 243 7.68 6.29 11.09
N ILE A 244 7.73 5.01 10.77
CA ILE A 244 6.59 4.09 10.91
C ILE A 244 6.45 3.75 12.39
N THR A 245 5.42 4.30 13.03
CA THR A 245 5.14 4.09 14.47
C THR A 245 3.78 3.48 14.67
N ALA A 246 3.52 2.93 15.86
CA ALA A 246 2.17 2.51 16.24
C ALA A 246 1.19 3.69 16.16
N ALA A 247 -0.08 3.37 15.87
CA ALA A 247 -1.14 4.36 15.75
C ALA A 247 -1.41 5.13 17.06
N TYR A 248 -1.15 4.47 18.22
CA TYR A 248 -1.35 5.05 19.56
C TYR A 248 -0.14 4.79 20.47
N GLU A 249 0.11 5.70 21.42
CA GLU A 249 1.04 5.44 22.51
C GLU A 249 0.57 4.22 23.32
N GLY A 250 1.40 3.19 23.38
CA GLY A 250 1.08 1.92 24.05
C GLY A 250 0.35 0.90 23.17
N GLY A 251 -0.06 1.24 21.96
CA GLY A 251 -0.65 0.32 20.99
C GLY A 251 0.40 -0.52 20.26
N THR A 252 0.01 -1.71 19.82
CA THR A 252 0.88 -2.61 19.03
C THR A 252 0.60 -2.51 17.53
N GLY A 253 -0.55 -1.95 17.13
CA GLY A 253 -1.02 -1.91 15.75
C GLY A 253 -0.45 -0.74 14.96
N ILE A 254 -0.01 -1.02 13.74
CA ILE A 254 0.23 -0.02 12.70
C ILE A 254 -0.85 -0.21 11.65
N ASN A 255 -1.48 0.86 11.21
CA ASN A 255 -2.44 0.76 10.13
C ASN A 255 -2.11 1.71 8.98
N TYR A 256 -2.70 1.42 7.83
CA TYR A 256 -2.55 2.19 6.62
C TYR A 256 -2.99 3.66 6.79
N GLN A 257 -4.06 3.89 7.57
CA GLN A 257 -4.58 5.23 7.82
C GLN A 257 -3.60 6.10 8.58
N HIS A 258 -2.92 5.54 9.59
CA HIS A 258 -1.90 6.25 10.34
C HIS A 258 -0.70 6.63 9.44
N LEU A 259 -0.30 5.72 8.53
CA LEU A 259 0.70 5.99 7.50
C LEU A 259 0.26 7.18 6.63
N LEU A 260 -0.99 7.17 6.14
CA LEU A 260 -1.54 8.26 5.33
C LEU A 260 -1.57 9.60 6.08
N THR A 261 -2.02 9.58 7.33
CA THR A 261 -2.09 10.81 8.15
C THR A 261 -0.70 11.40 8.37
N LYS A 262 0.29 10.56 8.70
CA LYS A 262 1.68 11.01 8.84
C LYS A 262 2.23 11.55 7.52
N PHE A 263 2.03 10.82 6.44
CA PHE A 263 2.44 11.27 5.11
C PHE A 263 1.88 12.66 4.80
N GLN A 264 0.56 12.87 4.97
CA GLN A 264 -0.07 14.15 4.69
C GLN A 264 0.50 15.28 5.55
N THR A 265 0.70 15.03 6.86
CA THR A 265 1.25 16.02 7.77
C THR A 265 2.67 16.43 7.37
N GLU A 266 3.54 15.46 7.16
CA GLU A 266 4.95 15.72 6.82
C GLU A 266 5.09 16.29 5.40
N MET A 267 4.22 15.90 4.47
CA MET A 267 4.22 16.44 3.11
C MET A 267 3.76 17.90 3.08
N ASP A 268 2.74 18.27 3.86
CA ASP A 268 2.30 19.66 3.98
C ASP A 268 3.41 20.56 4.54
N ASP A 269 4.19 20.06 5.50
CA ASP A 269 5.33 20.79 6.04
C ASP A 269 6.48 20.90 5.00
N ALA A 270 6.74 19.86 4.23
CA ALA A 270 7.72 19.88 3.13
C ALA A 270 7.32 20.90 2.04
N ARG A 271 6.07 20.89 1.60
CA ARG A 271 5.54 21.86 0.61
C ARG A 271 5.67 23.31 1.09
N ARG A 272 5.46 23.58 2.38
CA ARG A 272 5.59 24.94 2.97
C ARG A 272 7.04 25.40 3.07
N SER A 273 7.96 24.49 3.34
CA SER A 273 9.39 24.82 3.51
C SER A 273 10.08 25.16 2.18
N GLU A 274 9.58 24.64 1.06
CA GLU A 274 10.12 24.85 -0.29
C GLU A 274 9.48 26.02 -1.04
N THR A 275 8.39 26.60 -0.53
CA THR A 275 7.80 27.80 -1.14
C THR A 275 8.74 28.99 -0.90
N PRO A 276 9.34 29.62 -1.94
CA PRO A 276 10.15 30.80 -1.75
C PRO A 276 9.28 31.88 -1.10
N LYS A 277 9.76 32.44 0.02
CA LYS A 277 9.15 33.67 0.57
C LYS A 277 9.26 34.73 -0.52
N THR A 278 8.17 34.94 -1.25
CA THR A 278 8.03 36.07 -2.16
C THR A 278 8.17 37.34 -1.32
N GLN A 279 9.33 38.02 -1.47
CA GLN A 279 9.52 39.39 -1.03
C GLN A 279 8.79 40.35 -1.96
#